data_baf60e338bfe63cc60f90d754774dbe2
#
_entry.id   baf60e338bfe63cc60f90d754774dbe2
#
_cell.length_a   1.000
_cell.length_b   1.000
_cell.length_c   1.000
_cell.angle_alpha   90.00
_cell.angle_beta   90.00
_cell.angle_gamma   90.00
#
_symmetry.space_group_name_H-M   'P 1'
#
loop_
_entity.id
_entity.type
_entity.pdbx_description
1 polymer ?
#
loop_
_entity_poly.entity_id
_entity_poly.type
_entity_poly.pdbx_seq_one_letter_code
_entity_poly.pdbx_strand_id
1 'polypeptide(L)'
;EVVSGDATWPVPLDAGRKWQMDEHTRNSIARMKQLVAGDETDTLGKSLAGEFHDLMKGCTMQGPAHDQLHVFLNELMPRILALPDDGNDQKFEAEREKVQKLLQEFGQYFE
;
A
#
# COMPACT_ATOMS: atom_id res chain seq x y z
N GLU A 1 -16.35 8.31 0.88
CA GLU A 1 -15.88 8.48 0.25
C GLU A 1 -15.82 8.18 -0.65
N VAL A 2 -15.92 8.62 -1.16
CA VAL A 2 -15.99 8.17 -2.16
C VAL A 2 -15.21 8.58 -3.13
N VAL A 3 -14.25 8.03 -3.21
CA VAL A 3 -13.58 8.03 -4.42
C VAL A 3 -14.56 7.62 -5.41
N SER A 4 -14.76 8.40 -6.38
CA SER A 4 -15.73 8.08 -7.40
C SER A 4 -15.36 6.74 -8.01
N GLY A 5 -16.32 6.04 -8.55
CA GLY A 5 -16.08 4.75 -9.16
C GLY A 5 -15.09 4.78 -10.30
N ASP A 6 -14.75 5.98 -10.79
CA ASP A 6 -13.79 6.14 -11.87
C ASP A 6 -12.34 6.20 -11.39
N ALA A 7 -12.12 6.38 -10.09
CA ALA A 7 -10.76 6.50 -9.56
C ALA A 7 -10.12 5.12 -9.47
N THR A 8 -9.04 4.94 -10.21
CA THR A 8 -8.31 3.68 -10.25
C THR A 8 -6.82 3.93 -10.16
N TRP A 9 -6.08 2.92 -9.76
CA TRP A 9 -4.64 2.97 -9.77
C TRP A 9 -4.12 2.69 -11.18
N PRO A 10 -3.11 3.41 -11.66
CA PRO A 10 -2.36 4.47 -10.99
C PRO A 10 -3.09 5.81 -10.99
N VAL A 11 -2.69 6.69 -10.08
CA VAL A 11 -3.29 8.01 -9.97
C VAL A 11 -2.52 9.02 -10.81
N PRO A 12 -3.14 10.15 -11.19
CA PRO A 12 -2.40 11.23 -11.86
C PRO A 12 -1.49 11.94 -10.87
N LEU A 13 -0.45 12.57 -11.39
CA LEU A 13 0.40 13.43 -10.59
C LEU A 13 -0.30 14.78 -10.34
N ASP A 14 0.17 15.48 -9.31
CA ASP A 14 -0.34 16.81 -8.97
C ASP A 14 0.38 17.85 -9.82
N ALA A 15 -0.15 18.14 -10.98
CA ALA A 15 0.45 19.07 -11.93
C ALA A 15 1.90 18.69 -12.25
N GLY A 16 2.15 17.41 -12.41
CA GLY A 16 3.49 16.89 -12.70
C GLY A 16 4.34 16.62 -11.47
N ARG A 17 3.79 16.83 -10.28
CA ARG A 17 4.52 16.61 -9.04
C ARG A 17 3.92 15.46 -8.27
N LYS A 18 4.73 14.86 -7.40
CA LYS A 18 4.26 13.79 -6.54
C LYS A 18 3.39 14.38 -5.43
N TRP A 19 2.40 13.60 -5.00
CA TRP A 19 1.54 13.99 -3.89
C TRP A 19 2.33 13.90 -2.58
N GLN A 20 2.19 14.92 -1.74
CA GLN A 20 2.91 14.98 -0.46
C GLN A 20 2.20 14.15 0.59
N MET A 21 2.96 13.25 1.23
CA MET A 21 2.44 12.42 2.30
C MET A 21 2.98 12.91 3.63
N ASP A 22 2.23 12.67 4.71
CA ASP A 22 2.74 13.00 6.04
C ASP A 22 3.77 11.96 6.49
N GLU A 23 4.47 12.28 7.56
CA GLU A 23 5.53 11.40 8.05
C GLU A 23 4.99 10.04 8.47
N HIS A 24 3.83 10.02 9.10
CA HIS A 24 3.20 8.77 9.53
C HIS A 24 2.97 7.84 8.34
N THR A 25 2.41 8.37 7.25
CA THR A 25 2.15 7.59 6.04
C THR A 25 3.45 7.08 5.43
N ARG A 26 4.45 7.94 5.31
CA ARG A 26 5.74 7.55 4.74
C ARG A 26 6.38 6.44 5.56
N ASN A 27 6.31 6.54 6.88
CA ASN A 27 6.90 5.54 7.76
C ASN A 27 6.17 4.20 7.64
N SER A 28 4.85 4.22 7.57
CA SER A 28 4.07 2.99 7.42
C SER A 28 4.39 2.29 6.10
N ILE A 29 4.49 3.04 5.01
CA ILE A 29 4.83 2.47 3.71
C ILE A 29 6.25 1.90 3.74
N ALA A 30 7.19 2.61 4.38
CA ALA A 30 8.57 2.12 4.50
C ALA A 30 8.62 0.79 5.26
N ARG A 31 7.85 0.67 6.34
CA ARG A 31 7.80 -0.58 7.09
C ARG A 31 7.20 -1.71 6.26
N MET A 32 6.16 -1.41 5.47
CA MET A 32 5.58 -2.43 4.58
C MET A 32 6.60 -2.91 3.56
N LYS A 33 7.39 -2.00 3.00
CA LYS A 33 8.45 -2.37 2.05
C LYS A 33 9.47 -3.28 2.70
N GLN A 34 9.85 -3.00 3.94
CA GLN A 34 10.79 -3.84 4.68
C GLN A 34 10.21 -5.22 4.94
N LEU A 35 8.95 -5.28 5.33
CA LEU A 35 8.30 -6.55 5.60
C LEU A 35 8.27 -7.43 4.35
N VAL A 36 7.90 -6.85 3.23
CA VAL A 36 7.74 -7.62 1.99
C VAL A 36 9.08 -8.06 1.43
N ALA A 37 10.14 -7.34 1.75
CA ALA A 37 11.49 -7.69 1.31
C ALA A 37 12.18 -8.67 2.26
N GLY A 38 11.56 -8.94 3.42
CA GLY A 38 12.16 -9.81 4.43
C GLY A 38 11.86 -11.28 4.20
N ASP A 39 12.10 -12.08 5.23
CA ASP A 39 12.00 -13.53 5.14
C ASP A 39 10.68 -14.09 5.66
N GLU A 40 9.78 -13.23 6.17
CA GLU A 40 8.49 -13.71 6.66
C GLU A 40 7.70 -14.36 5.53
N THR A 41 7.01 -15.45 5.85
CA THR A 41 6.14 -16.12 4.89
C THR A 41 4.73 -16.23 5.45
N ASP A 42 4.51 -17.11 6.40
CA ASP A 42 3.16 -17.41 6.89
C ASP A 42 2.54 -16.28 7.71
N THR A 43 3.34 -15.31 8.20
CA THR A 43 2.82 -14.16 8.94
C THR A 43 2.86 -12.87 8.15
N LEU A 44 3.38 -12.89 6.93
CA LEU A 44 3.56 -11.66 6.16
C LEU A 44 2.24 -10.93 5.94
N GLY A 45 1.20 -11.65 5.56
CA GLY A 45 -0.11 -11.03 5.34
C GLY A 45 -0.64 -10.34 6.58
N LYS A 46 -0.49 -10.97 7.74
CA LYS A 46 -0.94 -10.38 9.00
C LYS A 46 -0.11 -9.15 9.37
N SER A 47 1.20 -9.21 9.15
CA SER A 47 2.07 -8.09 9.45
C SER A 47 1.76 -6.89 8.56
N LEU A 48 1.54 -7.13 7.26
CA LEU A 48 1.17 -6.07 6.34
C LEU A 48 -0.20 -5.49 6.67
N ALA A 49 -1.16 -6.34 7.02
CA ALA A 49 -2.49 -5.88 7.40
C ALA A 49 -2.43 -5.01 8.66
N GLY A 50 -1.56 -5.37 9.60
CA GLY A 50 -1.36 -4.57 10.81
C GLY A 50 -0.80 -3.19 10.49
N GLU A 51 0.20 -3.11 9.60
CA GLU A 51 0.75 -1.83 9.18
C GLU A 51 -0.27 -1.01 8.42
N PHE A 52 -1.08 -1.66 7.59
CA PHE A 52 -2.14 -0.98 6.86
C PHE A 52 -3.16 -0.38 7.84
N HIS A 53 -3.55 -1.17 8.84
CA HIS A 53 -4.47 -0.71 9.88
C HIS A 53 -3.89 0.50 10.64
N ASP A 54 -2.62 0.43 11.00
CA ASP A 54 -1.96 1.53 11.72
C ASP A 54 -1.88 2.78 10.85
N LEU A 55 -1.64 2.61 9.54
CA LEU A 55 -1.62 3.73 8.62
C LEU A 55 -2.97 4.43 8.60
N MET A 56 -4.04 3.66 8.46
CA MET A 56 -5.38 4.21 8.41
C MET A 56 -5.76 4.89 9.73
N LYS A 57 -5.40 4.25 10.84
CA LYS A 57 -5.77 4.75 12.16
C LYS A 57 -5.06 6.07 12.49
N GLY A 58 -3.80 6.19 12.08
CA GLY A 58 -3.01 7.38 12.37
C GLY A 58 -3.06 8.47 11.31
N CYS A 59 -3.81 8.24 10.24
CA CYS A 59 -3.86 9.19 9.13
C CYS A 59 -4.68 10.42 9.53
N THR A 60 -4.04 11.59 9.44
CA THR A 60 -4.71 12.88 9.70
C THR A 60 -4.77 13.74 8.45
N MET A 61 -4.36 13.19 7.31
CA MET A 61 -4.34 13.95 6.06
C MET A 61 -5.74 14.25 5.56
N GLN A 62 -5.88 15.37 4.84
CA GLN A 62 -7.11 15.77 4.21
C GLN A 62 -6.79 16.35 2.84
N GLY A 63 -7.81 16.45 2.00
CA GLY A 63 -7.68 17.10 0.69
C GLY A 63 -7.27 16.16 -0.43
N PRO A 64 -6.87 16.71 -1.58
CA PRO A 64 -6.60 15.90 -2.77
C PRO A 64 -5.52 14.83 -2.57
N ALA A 65 -4.46 15.14 -1.84
CA ALA A 65 -3.41 14.15 -1.60
C ALA A 65 -3.95 12.95 -0.83
N HIS A 66 -4.82 13.19 0.15
CA HIS A 66 -5.46 12.15 0.92
C HIS A 66 -6.35 11.28 0.01
N ASP A 67 -7.09 11.92 -0.88
CA ASP A 67 -7.97 11.20 -1.81
C ASP A 67 -7.17 10.26 -2.70
N GLN A 68 -6.03 10.73 -3.21
CA GLN A 68 -5.18 9.90 -4.07
C GLN A 68 -4.55 8.76 -3.29
N LEU A 69 -4.19 9.01 -2.05
CA LEU A 69 -3.66 7.95 -1.18
C LEU A 69 -4.71 6.85 -1.02
N HIS A 70 -5.98 7.21 -0.84
CA HIS A 70 -7.04 6.21 -0.70
C HIS A 70 -7.20 5.35 -1.96
N VAL A 71 -6.99 5.93 -3.14
CA VAL A 71 -7.00 5.13 -4.38
C VAL A 71 -5.90 4.05 -4.31
N PHE A 72 -4.70 4.45 -3.87
CA PHE A 72 -3.60 3.50 -3.70
C PHE A 72 -3.96 2.41 -2.67
N LEU A 73 -4.51 2.82 -1.53
CA LEU A 73 -4.85 1.88 -0.45
C LEU A 73 -5.94 0.91 -0.89
N ASN A 74 -6.90 1.38 -1.69
CA ASN A 74 -7.94 0.50 -2.22
C ASN A 74 -7.38 -0.54 -3.19
N GLU A 75 -6.27 -0.22 -3.85
CA GLU A 75 -5.58 -1.19 -4.71
C GLU A 75 -4.73 -2.15 -3.88
N LEU A 76 -4.11 -1.65 -2.83
CA LEU A 76 -3.19 -2.42 -2.01
C LEU A 76 -3.89 -3.47 -1.14
N MET A 77 -5.02 -3.11 -0.54
CA MET A 77 -5.70 -3.99 0.42
C MET A 77 -6.03 -5.37 -0.15
N PRO A 78 -6.64 -5.48 -1.34
CA PRO A 78 -6.91 -6.81 -1.89
C PRO A 78 -5.65 -7.64 -2.12
N ARG A 79 -4.54 -6.98 -2.45
CA ARG A 79 -3.27 -7.70 -2.64
C ARG A 79 -2.74 -8.26 -1.34
N ILE A 80 -2.86 -7.49 -0.25
CA ILE A 80 -2.46 -7.98 1.06
C ILE A 80 -3.33 -9.17 1.48
N LEU A 81 -4.64 -9.05 1.27
CA LEU A 81 -5.57 -10.11 1.65
C LEU A 81 -5.41 -11.37 0.82
N ALA A 82 -4.82 -11.25 -0.37
CA ALA A 82 -4.59 -12.41 -1.23
C ALA A 82 -3.38 -13.23 -0.81
N LEU A 83 -2.55 -12.73 0.11
CA LEU A 83 -1.39 -13.48 0.57
C LEU A 83 -1.85 -14.71 1.36
N PRO A 84 -1.38 -15.91 1.00
CA PRO A 84 -1.78 -17.10 1.73
C PRO A 84 -1.14 -17.17 3.12
N ASP A 85 -1.88 -17.72 4.07
CA ASP A 85 -1.41 -17.83 5.46
C ASP A 85 -0.50 -19.01 5.67
N ASP A 86 -0.50 -19.95 4.74
CA ASP A 86 0.18 -21.24 4.95
C ASP A 86 1.56 -21.31 4.33
N GLY A 87 2.02 -20.20 3.74
CA GLY A 87 3.34 -20.20 3.13
C GLY A 87 3.47 -21.05 1.89
N ASN A 88 2.36 -21.28 1.18
CA ASN A 88 2.39 -22.04 -0.07
C ASN A 88 3.32 -21.32 -1.06
N ASP A 89 4.46 -21.97 -1.37
CA ASP A 89 5.58 -21.31 -2.01
C ASP A 89 5.23 -20.61 -3.32
N GLN A 90 4.58 -21.31 -4.24
CA GLN A 90 4.33 -20.73 -5.56
C GLN A 90 3.34 -19.58 -5.51
N LYS A 91 2.22 -19.80 -4.85
CA LYS A 91 1.19 -18.77 -4.75
C LYS A 91 1.66 -17.61 -3.89
N PHE A 92 2.36 -17.91 -2.79
CA PHE A 92 2.88 -16.89 -1.89
C PHE A 92 3.83 -15.95 -2.64
N GLU A 93 4.79 -16.50 -3.37
CA GLU A 93 5.77 -15.66 -4.07
C GLU A 93 5.12 -14.80 -5.14
N ALA A 94 4.16 -15.33 -5.86
CA ALA A 94 3.45 -14.55 -6.88
C ALA A 94 2.70 -13.38 -6.25
N GLU A 95 2.02 -13.61 -5.14
CA GLU A 95 1.28 -12.55 -4.47
C GLU A 95 2.22 -11.56 -3.79
N ARG A 96 3.32 -12.04 -3.21
CA ARG A 96 4.31 -11.17 -2.60
C ARG A 96 4.91 -10.21 -3.63
N GLU A 97 5.23 -10.71 -4.82
CA GLU A 97 5.76 -9.87 -5.89
C GLU A 97 4.77 -8.77 -6.28
N LYS A 98 3.49 -9.08 -6.31
CA LYS A 98 2.48 -8.08 -6.64
C LYS A 98 2.43 -6.97 -5.60
N VAL A 99 2.49 -7.34 -4.32
CA VAL A 99 2.52 -6.35 -3.24
C VAL A 99 3.79 -5.51 -3.33
N GLN A 100 4.93 -6.17 -3.54
CA GLN A 100 6.21 -5.48 -3.62
C GLN A 100 6.24 -4.48 -4.77
N LYS A 101 5.74 -4.89 -5.93
CA LYS A 101 5.68 -4.01 -7.09
C LYS A 101 4.79 -2.82 -6.83
N LEU A 102 3.64 -3.04 -6.20
CA LEU A 102 2.71 -1.95 -5.91
C LEU A 102 3.33 -0.95 -4.94
N LEU A 103 4.02 -1.44 -3.90
CA LEU A 103 4.70 -0.56 -2.96
C LEU A 103 5.82 0.24 -3.62
N GLN A 104 6.51 -0.35 -4.59
CA GLN A 104 7.53 0.37 -5.36
C GLN A 104 6.88 1.46 -6.22
N GLU A 105 5.75 1.17 -6.82
CA GLU A 105 5.02 2.13 -7.64
C GLU A 105 4.55 3.33 -6.83
N PHE A 106 4.28 3.12 -5.54
CA PHE A 106 3.90 4.21 -4.66
C PHE A 106 4.88 5.38 -4.76
N GLY A 107 6.16 5.10 -4.79
CA GLY A 107 7.18 6.13 -4.85
C GLY A 107 7.22 6.94 -6.15
N GLN A 108 6.49 6.50 -7.17
CA GLN A 108 6.40 7.23 -8.43
C GLN A 108 5.36 8.35 -8.36
N TYR A 109 4.40 8.25 -7.45
CA TYR A 109 3.28 9.18 -7.37
C TYR A 109 3.19 9.91 -6.03
N PHE A 110 3.85 9.42 -5.01
CA PHE A 110 3.79 9.97 -3.65
C PHE A 110 5.18 10.16 -3.07
N GLU A 111 5.32 11.15 -2.20
CA GLU A 111 6.60 11.37 -1.48
C GLU A 111 6.41 11.96 -0.10
#